data_7e75a7c12c2a30c42080f60b5f409be6
#
_entry.id   7e75a7c12c2a30c42080f60b5f409be6
#
_cell.length_a   1.000
_cell.length_b   1.000
_cell.length_c   1.000
_cell.angle_alpha   90.00
_cell.angle_beta   90.00
_cell.angle_gamma   90.00
#
_symmetry.space_group_name_H-M   'P 1'
#
loop_
_entity.id
_entity.type
_entity.pdbx_description
1 polymer ?
#
loop_
_entity_poly.entity_id
_entity_poly.type
_entity_poly.pdbx_seq_one_letter_code
_entity_poly.pdbx_strand_id
1 'polypeptide(L)'
;MATTTGDVLQAYLGQQLGELRRHGPGARAGQAEAIHQMRVAARRLRSLLATGRTLFAAGAADDVRTELQWISGVLGAARDPTVVQDRLRELLAEEPPGLVIGPAAERIDETLDASAAAGMKNVIVALDGERYALLLGRLAEFVTAAPLTAKASRPPHKTVRKLVAKDEARLRRSVDRLAPRAGGEPGAPSDAETESRDEGLHEVRKSAKRLRYAAEFATTVAGKGDAKRLSRMALAARHIQTALGLHQDSVAAQTLLSELGRRAAGSGEPGFTFGRLHAREGQLAAQAEADFAKAWKKFPGPRDR
;
A
#
# COMPACT_ATOMS: atom_id res chain seq x y z
N MET A 1 27.88 21.99 13.32
CA MET A 1 26.53 22.59 13.06
C MET A 1 25.47 21.68 13.66
N ALA A 2 24.41 22.21 14.25
CA ALA A 2 23.33 21.38 14.79
C ALA A 2 22.52 20.80 13.59
N THR A 3 22.23 19.50 13.64
CA THR A 3 21.44 18.78 12.61
C THR A 3 20.03 19.37 12.53
N THR A 4 19.62 19.77 11.34
CA THR A 4 18.29 20.33 11.07
C THR A 4 17.30 19.24 10.63
N THR A 5 16.01 19.58 10.60
CA THR A 5 14.98 18.70 10.02
C THR A 5 15.22 18.43 8.53
N GLY A 6 15.73 19.43 7.81
CA GLY A 6 16.10 19.32 6.39
C GLY A 6 17.20 18.28 6.17
N ASP A 7 18.28 18.34 6.96
CA ASP A 7 19.39 17.39 6.85
C ASP A 7 18.95 15.93 7.02
N VAL A 8 18.12 15.68 8.05
CA VAL A 8 17.58 14.32 8.31
C VAL A 8 16.65 13.86 7.19
N LEU A 9 15.82 14.78 6.69
CA LEU A 9 14.90 14.49 5.59
C LEU A 9 15.67 14.14 4.32
N GLN A 10 16.68 14.94 3.96
CA GLN A 10 17.53 14.70 2.78
C GLN A 10 18.31 13.39 2.90
N ALA A 11 18.89 13.11 4.07
CA ALA A 11 19.58 11.84 4.32
C ALA A 11 18.67 10.63 4.13
N TYR A 12 17.43 10.68 4.65
CA TYR A 12 16.48 9.58 4.49
C TYR A 12 16.01 9.43 3.02
N LEU A 13 15.73 10.55 2.33
CA LEU A 13 15.40 10.54 0.90
C LEU A 13 16.55 9.93 0.08
N GLY A 14 17.80 10.31 0.37
CA GLY A 14 18.98 9.76 -0.27
C GLY A 14 19.15 8.26 -0.06
N GLN A 15 18.87 7.77 1.15
CA GLN A 15 18.85 6.34 1.46
C GLN A 15 17.83 5.59 0.58
N GLN A 16 16.60 6.09 0.49
CA GLN A 16 15.56 5.44 -0.32
C GLN A 16 15.83 5.53 -1.84
N LEU A 17 16.44 6.61 -2.31
CA LEU A 17 16.94 6.70 -3.68
C LEU A 17 18.03 5.66 -3.96
N GLY A 18 18.93 5.44 -2.99
CA GLY A 18 19.93 4.38 -3.04
C GLY A 18 19.31 3.00 -3.21
N GLU A 19 18.21 2.72 -2.48
CA GLU A 19 17.47 1.46 -2.62
C GLU A 19 16.86 1.29 -4.03
N LEU A 20 16.26 2.35 -4.61
CA LEU A 20 15.74 2.30 -5.98
C LEU A 20 16.83 1.95 -6.99
N ARG A 21 18.01 2.57 -6.85
CA ARG A 21 19.16 2.34 -7.76
C ARG A 21 19.72 0.93 -7.58
N ARG A 22 19.89 0.48 -6.35
CA ARG A 22 20.49 -0.82 -6.03
C ARG A 22 19.67 -1.98 -6.56
N HIS A 23 18.34 -1.88 -6.48
CA HIS A 23 17.44 -2.96 -6.88
C HIS A 23 17.01 -2.90 -8.35
N GLY A 24 17.33 -1.82 -9.08
CA GLY A 24 16.99 -1.66 -10.49
C GLY A 24 17.48 -2.80 -11.40
N PRO A 25 18.75 -3.23 -11.34
CA PRO A 25 19.25 -4.34 -12.15
C PRO A 25 18.50 -5.65 -11.88
N GLY A 26 18.28 -6.00 -10.60
CA GLY A 26 17.53 -7.22 -10.24
C GLY A 26 16.06 -7.17 -10.69
N ALA A 27 15.43 -5.98 -10.64
CA ALA A 27 14.05 -5.82 -11.11
C ALA A 27 13.95 -5.97 -12.64
N ARG A 28 14.94 -5.50 -13.42
CA ARG A 28 15.05 -5.76 -14.87
C ARG A 28 15.21 -7.24 -15.18
N ALA A 29 15.94 -7.97 -14.33
CA ALA A 29 16.12 -9.43 -14.44
C ALA A 29 14.91 -10.25 -13.93
N GLY A 30 13.78 -9.59 -13.57
CA GLY A 30 12.57 -10.28 -13.11
C GLY A 30 12.64 -10.80 -11.69
N GLN A 31 13.63 -10.40 -10.89
CA GLN A 31 13.75 -10.85 -9.49
C GLN A 31 12.64 -10.25 -8.63
N ALA A 32 11.73 -11.09 -8.15
CA ALA A 32 10.55 -10.69 -7.38
C ALA A 32 10.90 -9.86 -6.13
N GLU A 33 12.01 -10.22 -5.44
CA GLU A 33 12.47 -9.48 -4.26
C GLU A 33 12.97 -8.08 -4.64
N ALA A 34 13.70 -7.93 -5.76
CA ALA A 34 14.16 -6.63 -6.22
C ALA A 34 12.99 -5.70 -6.58
N ILE A 35 11.97 -6.23 -7.27
CA ILE A 35 10.72 -5.49 -7.57
C ILE A 35 10.04 -5.09 -6.25
N HIS A 36 9.96 -6.00 -5.27
CA HIS A 36 9.39 -5.71 -3.97
C HIS A 36 10.12 -4.58 -3.25
N GLN A 37 11.44 -4.61 -3.18
CA GLN A 37 12.26 -3.59 -2.51
C GLN A 37 12.15 -2.23 -3.20
N MET A 38 12.13 -2.18 -4.53
CA MET A 38 11.86 -0.95 -5.27
C MET A 38 10.48 -0.37 -4.95
N ARG A 39 9.45 -1.21 -4.87
CA ARG A 39 8.09 -0.79 -4.45
C ARG A 39 8.08 -0.22 -3.03
N VAL A 40 8.82 -0.84 -2.11
CA VAL A 40 8.95 -0.35 -0.72
C VAL A 40 9.62 1.02 -0.72
N ALA A 41 10.75 1.19 -1.43
CA ALA A 41 11.48 2.45 -1.50
C ALA A 41 10.62 3.57 -2.13
N ALA A 42 9.97 3.32 -3.26
CA ALA A 42 9.09 4.29 -3.91
C ALA A 42 7.92 4.71 -3.01
N ARG A 43 7.32 3.79 -2.29
CA ARG A 43 6.25 4.08 -1.33
C ARG A 43 6.72 4.90 -0.13
N ARG A 44 7.92 4.61 0.41
CA ARG A 44 8.53 5.38 1.49
C ARG A 44 8.83 6.81 1.05
N LEU A 45 9.46 6.99 -0.11
CA LEU A 45 9.70 8.31 -0.71
C LEU A 45 8.39 9.09 -0.84
N ARG A 46 7.39 8.52 -1.50
CA ARG A 46 6.10 9.17 -1.73
C ARG A 46 5.39 9.53 -0.43
N SER A 47 5.44 8.66 0.57
CA SER A 47 4.83 8.90 1.88
C SER A 47 5.54 10.02 2.62
N LEU A 48 6.88 10.03 2.63
CA LEU A 48 7.67 11.05 3.31
C LEU A 48 7.48 12.44 2.67
N LEU A 49 7.49 12.52 1.33
CA LEU A 49 7.21 13.76 0.61
C LEU A 49 5.80 14.30 0.92
N ALA A 50 4.81 13.41 1.09
CA ALA A 50 3.46 13.80 1.47
C ALA A 50 3.37 14.26 2.93
N THR A 51 4.02 13.57 3.87
CA THR A 51 4.08 13.92 5.30
C THR A 51 4.84 15.23 5.49
N GLY A 52 6.01 15.35 4.85
CA GLY A 52 6.89 16.51 4.91
C GLY A 52 6.49 17.68 4.02
N ARG A 53 5.31 17.68 3.38
CA ARG A 53 4.90 18.69 2.39
C ARG A 53 5.11 20.14 2.86
N THR A 54 4.95 20.41 4.16
CA THR A 54 5.15 21.76 4.72
C THR A 54 6.62 22.14 4.94
N LEU A 55 7.54 21.20 4.75
CA LEU A 55 8.98 21.43 4.83
C LEU A 55 9.57 21.85 3.48
N PHE A 56 8.82 21.70 2.40
CA PHE A 56 9.18 22.09 1.05
C PHE A 56 8.41 23.33 0.61
N ALA A 57 8.95 24.10 -0.31
CA ALA A 57 8.21 25.15 -1.00
C ALA A 57 6.94 24.57 -1.66
N ALA A 58 5.93 25.40 -1.80
CA ALA A 58 4.62 24.95 -2.31
C ALA A 58 4.77 24.34 -3.71
N GLY A 59 4.20 23.14 -3.90
CA GLY A 59 4.22 22.42 -5.17
C GLY A 59 5.52 21.66 -5.45
N ALA A 60 6.65 22.01 -4.82
CA ALA A 60 7.97 21.48 -5.16
C ALA A 60 8.09 19.94 -5.14
N ALA A 61 7.32 19.26 -4.29
CA ALA A 61 7.35 17.79 -4.19
C ALA A 61 6.29 17.10 -5.06
N ASP A 62 5.39 17.83 -5.69
CA ASP A 62 4.19 17.22 -6.29
C ASP A 62 4.54 16.44 -7.58
N ASP A 63 5.43 16.96 -8.44
CA ASP A 63 5.89 16.27 -9.65
C ASP A 63 6.63 14.97 -9.29
N VAL A 64 7.59 15.05 -8.34
CA VAL A 64 8.34 13.87 -7.89
C VAL A 64 7.40 12.81 -7.31
N ARG A 65 6.37 13.23 -6.57
CA ARG A 65 5.35 12.30 -6.02
C ARG A 65 4.52 11.65 -7.12
N THR A 66 4.20 12.37 -8.18
CA THR A 66 3.48 11.84 -9.35
C THR A 66 4.31 10.79 -10.06
N GLU A 67 5.58 11.06 -10.31
CA GLU A 67 6.48 10.09 -10.94
C GLU A 67 6.73 8.84 -10.05
N LEU A 68 6.84 9.03 -8.74
CA LEU A 68 6.91 7.91 -7.79
C LEU A 68 5.61 7.10 -7.74
N GLN A 69 4.46 7.72 -8.01
CA GLN A 69 3.19 7.01 -8.15
C GLN A 69 3.15 6.17 -9.42
N TRP A 70 3.59 6.75 -10.54
CA TRP A 70 3.70 6.04 -11.80
C TRP A 70 4.58 4.78 -11.68
N ILE A 71 5.83 4.92 -11.21
CA ILE A 71 6.71 3.75 -11.10
C ILE A 71 6.20 2.71 -10.09
N SER A 72 5.53 3.16 -9.00
CA SER A 72 4.89 2.24 -8.06
C SER A 72 3.76 1.43 -8.69
N GLY A 73 3.01 2.01 -9.63
CA GLY A 73 1.97 1.32 -10.41
C GLY A 73 2.57 0.30 -11.36
N VAL A 74 3.61 0.68 -12.11
CA VAL A 74 4.33 -0.23 -13.04
C VAL A 74 4.87 -1.45 -12.29
N LEU A 75 5.60 -1.22 -11.19
CA LEU A 75 6.14 -2.32 -10.35
C LEU A 75 5.02 -3.14 -9.70
N GLY A 76 3.85 -2.52 -9.44
CA GLY A 76 2.65 -3.18 -8.93
C GLY A 76 2.10 -4.19 -9.91
N ALA A 77 1.92 -3.78 -11.15
CA ALA A 77 1.34 -4.61 -12.21
C ALA A 77 2.12 -5.93 -12.46
N ALA A 78 3.41 -5.96 -12.16
CA ALA A 78 4.22 -7.18 -12.27
C ALA A 78 4.11 -8.10 -11.03
N ARG A 79 3.84 -7.54 -9.85
CA ARG A 79 3.89 -8.31 -8.58
C ARG A 79 2.51 -8.71 -8.07
N ASP A 80 1.50 -7.85 -8.27
CA ASP A 80 0.18 -8.08 -7.69
C ASP A 80 -0.51 -9.33 -8.24
N PRO A 81 -0.41 -9.69 -9.56
CA PRO A 81 -0.97 -10.93 -10.08
C PRO A 81 -0.42 -12.18 -9.39
N THR A 82 0.90 -12.26 -9.17
CA THR A 82 1.51 -13.40 -8.50
C THR A 82 1.01 -13.57 -7.05
N VAL A 83 0.82 -12.47 -6.33
CA VAL A 83 0.30 -12.50 -4.95
C VAL A 83 -1.14 -13.01 -4.92
N VAL A 84 -1.97 -12.59 -5.89
CA VAL A 84 -3.35 -13.08 -6.03
C VAL A 84 -3.37 -14.55 -6.42
N GLN A 85 -2.49 -14.96 -7.32
CA GLN A 85 -2.37 -16.35 -7.77
C GLN A 85 -2.00 -17.30 -6.62
N ASP A 86 -0.95 -16.96 -5.85
CA ASP A 86 -0.53 -17.76 -4.70
C ASP A 86 -1.69 -17.93 -3.71
N ARG A 87 -2.39 -16.83 -3.42
CA ARG A 87 -3.55 -16.82 -2.53
C ARG A 87 -4.70 -17.70 -3.05
N LEU A 88 -5.05 -17.60 -4.33
CA LEU A 88 -6.15 -18.39 -4.90
C LEU A 88 -5.79 -19.87 -5.00
N ARG A 89 -4.51 -20.20 -5.23
CA ARG A 89 -4.02 -21.58 -5.18
C ARG A 89 -4.12 -22.16 -3.76
N GLU A 90 -3.77 -21.38 -2.73
CA GLU A 90 -3.96 -21.78 -1.33
C GLU A 90 -5.44 -22.07 -1.03
N LEU A 91 -6.35 -21.20 -1.44
CA LEU A 91 -7.79 -21.40 -1.24
C LEU A 91 -8.32 -22.62 -2.00
N LEU A 92 -7.86 -22.86 -3.23
CA LEU A 92 -8.22 -24.04 -4.02
C LEU A 92 -7.75 -25.32 -3.34
N ALA A 93 -6.53 -25.32 -2.78
CA ALA A 93 -5.97 -26.48 -2.08
C ALA A 93 -6.73 -26.83 -0.79
N GLU A 94 -7.42 -25.88 -0.19
CA GLU A 94 -8.26 -26.06 0.98
C GLU A 94 -9.69 -26.57 0.63
N GLU A 95 -10.10 -26.48 -0.66
CA GLU A 95 -11.42 -26.97 -1.08
C GLU A 95 -11.45 -28.51 -1.10
N PRO A 96 -12.57 -29.12 -0.66
CA PRO A 96 -12.77 -30.55 -0.82
C PRO A 96 -12.67 -30.96 -2.31
N PRO A 97 -11.91 -32.04 -2.66
CA PRO A 97 -11.69 -32.40 -4.05
C PRO A 97 -12.96 -32.55 -4.90
N GLY A 98 -14.05 -33.06 -4.31
CA GLY A 98 -15.34 -33.20 -4.97
C GLY A 98 -16.09 -31.90 -5.24
N LEU A 99 -15.59 -30.77 -4.73
CA LEU A 99 -16.18 -29.44 -4.92
C LEU A 99 -15.32 -28.54 -5.84
N VAL A 100 -14.20 -29.06 -6.34
CA VAL A 100 -13.43 -28.42 -7.40
C VAL A 100 -13.90 -28.99 -8.72
N ILE A 101 -14.74 -28.26 -9.43
CA ILE A 101 -15.40 -28.69 -10.66
C ILE A 101 -14.90 -27.81 -11.82
N GLY A 102 -14.50 -28.47 -12.91
CA GLY A 102 -13.99 -27.80 -14.10
C GLY A 102 -12.52 -27.34 -13.96
N PRO A 103 -11.98 -26.65 -14.98
CA PRO A 103 -10.58 -26.25 -15.08
C PRO A 103 -10.30 -24.92 -14.36
N ALA A 104 -10.85 -24.73 -13.13
CA ALA A 104 -10.75 -23.44 -12.44
C ALA A 104 -9.31 -23.07 -12.09
N ALA A 105 -8.48 -24.05 -11.67
CA ALA A 105 -7.08 -23.83 -11.38
C ALA A 105 -6.31 -23.34 -12.61
N GLU A 106 -6.48 -24.03 -13.72
CA GLU A 106 -5.83 -23.73 -15.00
C GLU A 106 -6.22 -22.33 -15.50
N ARG A 107 -7.52 -21.98 -15.42
CA ARG A 107 -7.99 -20.66 -15.87
C ARG A 107 -7.48 -19.50 -14.99
N ILE A 108 -7.38 -19.72 -13.69
CA ILE A 108 -6.77 -18.75 -12.75
C ILE A 108 -5.29 -18.57 -13.11
N ASP A 109 -4.56 -19.66 -13.29
CA ASP A 109 -3.14 -19.62 -13.58
C ASP A 109 -2.87 -18.97 -14.94
N GLU A 110 -3.53 -19.39 -16.02
CA GLU A 110 -3.42 -18.79 -17.36
C GLU A 110 -3.62 -17.26 -17.32
N THR A 111 -4.67 -16.82 -16.61
CA THR A 111 -5.01 -15.38 -16.54
C THR A 111 -3.97 -14.59 -15.78
N LEU A 112 -3.52 -15.10 -14.63
CA LEU A 112 -2.60 -14.38 -13.75
C LEU A 112 -1.16 -14.46 -14.25
N ASP A 113 -0.73 -15.58 -14.85
CA ASP A 113 0.57 -15.70 -15.51
C ASP A 113 0.67 -14.75 -16.71
N ALA A 114 -0.37 -14.65 -17.55
CA ALA A 114 -0.41 -13.68 -18.65
C ALA A 114 -0.32 -12.23 -18.13
N SER A 115 -1.03 -11.91 -17.04
CA SER A 115 -1.01 -10.60 -16.41
C SER A 115 0.36 -10.27 -15.81
N ALA A 116 1.00 -11.23 -15.11
CA ALA A 116 2.32 -11.09 -14.54
C ALA A 116 3.39 -10.88 -15.64
N ALA A 117 3.32 -11.67 -16.71
CA ALA A 117 4.21 -11.55 -17.86
C ALA A 117 4.09 -10.19 -18.56
N ALA A 118 2.86 -9.71 -18.77
CA ALA A 118 2.61 -8.36 -19.31
C ALA A 118 3.14 -7.27 -18.38
N GLY A 119 2.89 -7.41 -17.07
CA GLY A 119 3.43 -6.51 -16.05
C GLY A 119 4.96 -6.46 -16.05
N MET A 120 5.62 -7.63 -16.19
CA MET A 120 7.09 -7.70 -16.24
C MET A 120 7.66 -7.02 -17.47
N LYS A 121 7.05 -7.20 -18.65
CA LYS A 121 7.43 -6.46 -19.87
C LYS A 121 7.37 -4.95 -19.64
N ASN A 122 6.29 -4.48 -19.00
CA ASN A 122 6.13 -3.06 -18.69
C ASN A 122 7.17 -2.56 -17.68
N VAL A 123 7.61 -3.39 -16.72
CA VAL A 123 8.70 -3.04 -15.79
C VAL A 123 10.02 -2.83 -16.56
N ILE A 124 10.38 -3.74 -17.45
CA ILE A 124 11.62 -3.62 -18.26
C ILE A 124 11.57 -2.34 -19.08
N VAL A 125 10.50 -2.13 -19.85
CA VAL A 125 10.32 -0.93 -20.68
C VAL A 125 10.39 0.35 -19.84
N ALA A 126 9.76 0.36 -18.67
CA ALA A 126 9.76 1.54 -17.82
C ALA A 126 11.14 1.82 -17.21
N LEU A 127 11.85 0.79 -16.74
CA LEU A 127 13.17 0.96 -16.11
C LEU A 127 14.28 1.30 -17.11
N ASP A 128 14.12 0.93 -18.38
CA ASP A 128 15.06 1.27 -19.46
C ASP A 128 14.71 2.59 -20.15
N GLY A 129 13.50 3.11 -19.89
CA GLY A 129 13.02 4.32 -20.51
C GLY A 129 13.56 5.61 -19.89
N GLU A 130 13.59 6.68 -20.71
CA GLU A 130 14.03 8.02 -20.33
C GLU A 130 13.26 8.57 -19.10
N ARG A 131 11.96 8.27 -18.99
CA ARG A 131 11.12 8.73 -17.86
C ARG A 131 11.66 8.28 -16.51
N TYR A 132 12.14 7.04 -16.40
CA TYR A 132 12.72 6.52 -15.15
C TYR A 132 14.09 7.15 -14.87
N ALA A 133 14.91 7.34 -15.91
CA ALA A 133 16.19 8.05 -15.79
C ALA A 133 15.97 9.49 -15.30
N LEU A 134 15.01 10.22 -15.87
CA LEU A 134 14.61 11.56 -15.42
C LEU A 134 14.09 11.57 -13.97
N LEU A 135 13.28 10.56 -13.58
CA LEU A 135 12.85 10.43 -12.19
C LEU A 135 14.02 10.29 -11.22
N LEU A 136 15.01 9.43 -11.54
CA LEU A 136 16.22 9.27 -10.72
C LEU A 136 17.07 10.54 -10.65
N GLY A 137 17.18 11.27 -11.75
CA GLY A 137 17.86 12.58 -11.82
C GLY A 137 17.17 13.61 -10.93
N ARG A 138 15.85 13.80 -11.10
CA ARG A 138 15.05 14.72 -10.29
C ARG A 138 15.07 14.36 -8.79
N LEU A 139 15.03 13.08 -8.45
CA LEU A 139 15.18 12.63 -7.07
C LEU A 139 16.56 12.98 -6.51
N ALA A 140 17.62 12.81 -7.29
CA ALA A 140 18.97 13.15 -6.85
C ALA A 140 19.12 14.66 -6.61
N GLU A 141 18.61 15.50 -7.51
CA GLU A 141 18.55 16.95 -7.33
C GLU A 141 17.70 17.32 -6.11
N PHE A 142 16.55 16.66 -5.92
CA PHE A 142 15.69 16.92 -4.80
C PHE A 142 16.33 16.53 -3.45
N VAL A 143 17.15 15.48 -3.42
CA VAL A 143 17.91 15.06 -2.22
C VAL A 143 18.98 16.09 -1.86
N THR A 144 19.67 16.69 -2.85
CA THR A 144 20.80 17.60 -2.60
C THR A 144 20.39 19.06 -2.49
N ALA A 145 19.38 19.50 -3.27
CA ALA A 145 19.00 20.90 -3.44
C ALA A 145 17.48 21.13 -3.31
N ALA A 146 16.78 20.33 -2.48
CA ALA A 146 15.35 20.54 -2.27
C ALA A 146 15.05 21.99 -1.83
N PRO A 147 14.04 22.65 -2.41
CA PRO A 147 13.61 23.97 -1.98
C PRO A 147 12.90 23.88 -0.63
N LEU A 148 13.68 23.93 0.45
CA LEU A 148 13.21 23.79 1.80
C LEU A 148 12.66 25.11 2.36
N THR A 149 11.61 25.02 3.18
CA THR A 149 11.08 26.17 3.93
C THR A 149 11.87 26.40 5.22
N ALA A 150 11.72 27.59 5.83
CA ALA A 150 12.29 27.89 7.16
C ALA A 150 11.87 26.89 8.26
N LYS A 151 10.81 26.10 8.08
CA LYS A 151 10.44 25.01 8.99
C LYS A 151 11.46 23.86 8.97
N ALA A 152 12.12 23.64 7.85
CA ALA A 152 13.14 22.60 7.72
C ALA A 152 14.44 22.92 8.45
N SER A 153 14.73 24.20 8.73
CA SER A 153 15.90 24.64 9.52
C SER A 153 15.72 24.41 11.03
N ARG A 154 14.53 23.99 11.48
CA ARG A 154 14.24 23.76 12.91
C ARG A 154 14.82 22.42 13.38
N PRO A 155 15.04 22.26 14.72
CA PRO A 155 15.45 20.99 15.30
C PRO A 155 14.51 19.84 14.93
N PRO A 156 15.05 18.65 14.53
CA PRO A 156 14.24 17.60 13.90
C PRO A 156 13.19 16.99 14.85
N HIS A 157 13.53 16.73 16.12
CA HIS A 157 12.66 16.01 17.03
C HIS A 157 11.30 16.68 17.25
N LYS A 158 11.24 18.02 17.39
CA LYS A 158 9.99 18.77 17.56
C LYS A 158 9.18 18.84 16.27
N THR A 159 9.85 19.06 15.14
CA THR A 159 9.21 19.19 13.83
C THR A 159 8.62 17.87 13.38
N VAL A 160 9.40 16.79 13.44
CA VAL A 160 8.98 15.47 13.02
C VAL A 160 7.84 14.93 13.88
N ARG A 161 7.87 15.18 15.21
CA ARG A 161 6.76 14.84 16.10
C ARG A 161 5.45 15.52 15.71
N LYS A 162 5.48 16.78 15.27
CA LYS A 162 4.28 17.47 14.74
C LYS A 162 3.77 16.87 13.45
N LEU A 163 4.67 16.43 12.57
CA LEU A 163 4.29 15.75 11.32
C LEU A 163 3.58 14.42 11.60
N VAL A 164 4.11 13.60 12.52
CA VAL A 164 3.47 12.36 12.95
C VAL A 164 2.10 12.61 13.57
N ALA A 165 1.98 13.59 14.46
CA ALA A 165 0.70 13.96 15.07
C ALA A 165 -0.34 14.40 14.04
N LYS A 166 0.08 15.09 12.96
CA LYS A 166 -0.81 15.46 11.84
C LYS A 166 -1.31 14.24 11.07
N ASP A 167 -0.43 13.25 10.82
CA ASP A 167 -0.80 12.03 10.12
C ASP A 167 -1.63 11.09 11.01
N GLU A 168 -1.38 11.07 12.34
CA GLU A 168 -2.26 10.41 13.32
C GLU A 168 -3.68 11.01 13.29
N ALA A 169 -3.79 12.34 13.37
CA ALA A 169 -5.08 13.01 13.28
C ALA A 169 -5.79 12.76 11.93
N ARG A 170 -5.03 12.60 10.83
CA ARG A 170 -5.58 12.20 9.53
C ARG A 170 -6.18 10.79 9.60
N LEU A 171 -5.44 9.83 10.17
CA LEU A 171 -5.94 8.47 10.32
C LEU A 171 -7.24 8.44 11.13
N ARG A 172 -7.27 9.13 12.28
CA ARG A 172 -8.49 9.21 13.12
C ARG A 172 -9.67 9.75 12.31
N ARG A 173 -9.49 10.89 11.64
CA ARG A 173 -10.56 11.46 10.79
C ARG A 173 -10.99 10.54 9.65
N SER A 174 -10.11 9.71 9.09
CA SER A 174 -10.52 8.75 8.06
C SER A 174 -11.35 7.61 8.65
N VAL A 175 -11.08 7.19 9.89
CA VAL A 175 -11.91 6.22 10.59
C VAL A 175 -13.25 6.82 11.03
N ASP A 176 -13.25 8.05 11.57
CA ASP A 176 -14.47 8.74 12.00
C ASP A 176 -15.46 8.96 10.84
N ARG A 177 -14.95 9.08 9.61
CA ARG A 177 -15.77 9.23 8.40
C ARG A 177 -16.22 7.90 7.78
N LEU A 178 -15.70 6.81 8.30
CA LEU A 178 -16.10 5.50 7.80
C LEU A 178 -17.57 5.26 8.15
N ALA A 179 -18.40 5.10 7.13
CA ALA A 179 -19.82 4.81 7.33
C ALA A 179 -19.98 3.61 8.28
N PRO A 180 -20.94 3.64 9.20
CA PRO A 180 -21.26 2.47 10.01
C PRO A 180 -21.50 1.26 9.09
N ARG A 181 -21.06 0.07 9.50
CA ARG A 181 -21.51 -1.14 8.84
C ARG A 181 -23.01 -1.20 9.03
N ALA A 182 -23.78 -1.36 7.95
CA ALA A 182 -25.21 -1.50 8.05
C ALA A 182 -25.50 -2.63 9.07
N GLY A 183 -25.90 -2.24 10.25
CA GLY A 183 -26.17 -3.13 11.38
C GLY A 183 -27.66 -3.21 11.57
N GLY A 184 -28.25 -4.35 11.27
CA GLY A 184 -29.51 -4.74 11.84
C GLY A 184 -30.77 -4.58 11.02
N GLU A 185 -30.73 -4.15 9.77
CA GLU A 185 -31.88 -4.35 8.89
C GLU A 185 -31.77 -5.72 8.18
N PRO A 186 -32.86 -6.50 8.05
CA PRO A 186 -32.85 -7.78 7.37
C PRO A 186 -32.77 -7.57 5.84
N GLY A 187 -31.57 -7.32 5.33
CA GLY A 187 -31.27 -7.16 3.90
C GLY A 187 -29.75 -7.14 3.69
N ALA A 188 -29.28 -7.73 2.60
CA ALA A 188 -27.89 -7.54 2.18
C ALA A 188 -27.67 -6.06 1.82
N PRO A 189 -26.50 -5.46 2.15
CA PRO A 189 -26.19 -4.09 1.75
C PRO A 189 -26.25 -3.97 0.22
N SER A 190 -26.70 -2.82 -0.26
CA SER A 190 -26.69 -2.54 -1.70
C SER A 190 -25.27 -2.46 -2.24
N ASP A 191 -25.10 -2.67 -3.55
CA ASP A 191 -23.79 -2.55 -4.20
C ASP A 191 -23.16 -1.17 -3.95
N ALA A 192 -23.96 -0.08 -3.99
CA ALA A 192 -23.50 1.27 -3.73
C ALA A 192 -23.02 1.48 -2.28
N GLU A 193 -23.67 0.88 -1.30
CA GLU A 193 -23.24 0.92 0.12
C GLU A 193 -21.95 0.16 0.31
N THR A 194 -21.81 -1.00 -0.33
CA THR A 194 -20.61 -1.82 -0.31
C THR A 194 -19.43 -1.05 -0.93
N GLU A 195 -19.60 -0.48 -2.12
CA GLU A 195 -18.58 0.31 -2.81
C GLU A 195 -18.14 1.53 -1.98
N SER A 196 -19.08 2.28 -1.41
CA SER A 196 -18.78 3.41 -0.52
C SER A 196 -18.01 2.99 0.72
N ARG A 197 -18.34 1.82 1.28
CA ARG A 197 -17.64 1.22 2.42
C ARG A 197 -16.20 0.86 2.06
N ASP A 198 -16.01 0.19 0.93
CA ASP A 198 -14.70 -0.24 0.43
C ASP A 198 -13.79 0.95 0.14
N GLU A 199 -14.31 2.02 -0.46
CA GLU A 199 -13.59 3.28 -0.64
C GLU A 199 -13.17 3.90 0.71
N GLY A 200 -14.06 3.91 1.70
CA GLY A 200 -13.77 4.39 3.04
C GLY A 200 -12.65 3.60 3.71
N LEU A 201 -12.69 2.25 3.65
CA LEU A 201 -11.65 1.36 4.17
C LEU A 201 -10.32 1.57 3.44
N HIS A 202 -10.36 1.83 2.12
CA HIS A 202 -9.18 2.17 1.33
C HIS A 202 -8.52 3.48 1.82
N GLU A 203 -9.30 4.53 2.09
CA GLU A 203 -8.78 5.79 2.63
C GLU A 203 -8.18 5.62 4.05
N VAL A 204 -8.78 4.79 4.90
CA VAL A 204 -8.20 4.42 6.21
C VAL A 204 -6.85 3.73 6.01
N ARG A 205 -6.77 2.74 5.11
CA ARG A 205 -5.51 2.04 4.80
C ARG A 205 -4.42 3.00 4.29
N LYS A 206 -4.77 3.94 3.40
CA LYS A 206 -3.83 4.97 2.91
C LYS A 206 -3.32 5.86 4.04
N SER A 207 -4.20 6.25 4.96
CA SER A 207 -3.87 7.07 6.13
C SER A 207 -3.00 6.29 7.11
N ALA A 208 -3.30 5.01 7.39
CA ALA A 208 -2.51 4.14 8.25
C ALA A 208 -1.09 3.91 7.69
N LYS A 209 -0.99 3.63 6.39
CA LYS A 209 0.29 3.48 5.69
C LYS A 209 1.15 4.75 5.81
N ARG A 210 0.54 5.92 5.64
CA ARG A 210 1.23 7.19 5.75
C ARG A 210 1.73 7.43 7.18
N LEU A 211 0.89 7.23 8.18
CA LEU A 211 1.27 7.35 9.60
C LEU A 211 2.40 6.38 9.95
N ARG A 212 2.32 5.13 9.50
CA ARG A 212 3.37 4.14 9.72
C ARG A 212 4.73 4.65 9.24
N TYR A 213 4.84 5.09 7.98
CA TYR A 213 6.12 5.58 7.44
C TYR A 213 6.57 6.88 8.10
N ALA A 214 5.64 7.77 8.49
CA ALA A 214 5.97 8.96 9.25
C ALA A 214 6.56 8.62 10.64
N ALA A 215 5.98 7.63 11.32
CA ALA A 215 6.46 7.17 12.63
C ALA A 215 7.80 6.42 12.50
N GLU A 216 7.98 5.56 11.48
CA GLU A 216 9.26 4.91 11.17
C GLU A 216 10.38 5.96 10.92
N PHE A 217 10.10 6.97 10.09
CA PHE A 217 11.04 8.08 9.89
C PHE A 217 11.33 8.83 11.17
N ALA A 218 10.32 9.09 12.00
CA ALA A 218 10.47 9.83 13.24
C ALA A 218 11.36 9.09 14.27
N THR A 219 11.42 7.76 14.24
CA THR A 219 12.29 6.99 15.14
C THR A 219 13.78 7.26 14.88
N THR A 220 14.16 7.66 13.66
CA THR A 220 15.57 7.92 13.31
C THR A 220 16.15 9.15 14.01
N VAL A 221 15.28 10.05 14.50
CA VAL A 221 15.66 11.31 15.17
C VAL A 221 15.15 11.43 16.58
N ALA A 222 14.46 10.42 17.09
CA ALA A 222 13.84 10.44 18.41
C ALA A 222 14.80 10.01 19.51
N GLY A 223 14.71 10.66 20.67
CA GLY A 223 15.33 10.16 21.90
C GLY A 223 14.67 8.84 22.36
N LYS A 224 15.37 8.07 23.21
CA LYS A 224 14.96 6.70 23.62
C LYS A 224 13.49 6.56 24.03
N GLY A 225 12.95 7.48 24.83
CA GLY A 225 11.55 7.43 25.28
C GLY A 225 10.54 7.64 24.15
N ASP A 226 10.77 8.64 23.29
CA ASP A 226 9.90 8.92 22.14
C ASP A 226 10.04 7.83 21.07
N ALA A 227 11.22 7.26 20.85
CA ALA A 227 11.44 6.17 19.90
C ALA A 227 10.57 4.95 20.23
N LYS A 228 10.48 4.53 21.50
CA LYS A 228 9.61 3.43 21.93
C LYS A 228 8.12 3.70 21.64
N ARG A 229 7.67 4.94 21.85
CA ARG A 229 6.29 5.35 21.53
C ARG A 229 6.02 5.34 20.03
N LEU A 230 6.92 5.91 19.24
CA LEU A 230 6.82 5.97 17.77
C LEU A 230 6.83 4.58 17.17
N SER A 231 7.67 3.67 17.66
CA SER A 231 7.70 2.27 17.25
C SER A 231 6.37 1.56 17.53
N ARG A 232 5.77 1.79 18.72
CA ARG A 232 4.43 1.25 19.03
C ARG A 232 3.35 1.80 18.09
N MET A 233 3.41 3.10 17.77
CA MET A 233 2.48 3.73 16.83
C MET A 233 2.65 3.19 15.41
N ALA A 234 3.90 3.02 14.94
CA ALA A 234 4.19 2.41 13.65
C ALA A 234 3.67 0.98 13.57
N LEU A 235 3.84 0.19 14.63
CA LEU A 235 3.33 -1.18 14.72
C LEU A 235 1.79 -1.21 14.70
N ALA A 236 1.12 -0.36 15.46
CA ALA A 236 -0.34 -0.27 15.46
C ALA A 236 -0.89 0.14 14.08
N ALA A 237 -0.27 1.13 13.44
CA ALA A 237 -0.63 1.52 12.07
C ALA A 237 -0.33 0.41 11.04
N ARG A 238 0.71 -0.40 11.27
CA ARG A 238 1.00 -1.59 10.44
C ARG A 238 -0.10 -2.64 10.56
N HIS A 239 -0.61 -2.92 11.75
CA HIS A 239 -1.70 -3.88 11.95
C HIS A 239 -2.96 -3.46 11.18
N ILE A 240 -3.35 -2.17 11.28
CA ILE A 240 -4.46 -1.62 10.51
C ILE A 240 -4.21 -1.75 9.00
N GLN A 241 -3.00 -1.37 8.55
CA GLN A 241 -2.63 -1.47 7.14
C GLN A 241 -2.67 -2.92 6.63
N THR A 242 -2.26 -3.89 7.45
CA THR A 242 -2.25 -5.31 7.08
C THR A 242 -3.67 -5.85 6.97
N ALA A 243 -4.51 -5.62 7.98
CA ALA A 243 -5.91 -6.05 7.95
C ALA A 243 -6.65 -5.48 6.72
N LEU A 244 -6.56 -4.15 6.51
CA LEU A 244 -7.19 -3.52 5.36
C LEU A 244 -6.49 -3.84 4.02
N GLY A 245 -5.26 -4.34 4.05
CA GLY A 245 -4.60 -4.93 2.88
C GLY A 245 -5.29 -6.21 2.45
N LEU A 246 -5.48 -7.13 3.39
CA LEU A 246 -6.19 -8.39 3.15
C LEU A 246 -7.61 -8.15 2.64
N HIS A 247 -8.33 -7.18 3.22
CA HIS A 247 -9.64 -6.79 2.72
C HIS A 247 -9.62 -6.39 1.24
N GLN A 248 -8.72 -5.48 0.84
CA GLN A 248 -8.61 -5.04 -0.55
C GLN A 248 -8.18 -6.16 -1.50
N ASP A 249 -7.26 -7.03 -1.04
CA ASP A 249 -6.80 -8.17 -1.83
C ASP A 249 -7.96 -9.15 -2.06
N SER A 250 -8.84 -9.36 -1.05
CA SER A 250 -10.07 -10.16 -1.19
C SER A 250 -11.08 -9.54 -2.17
N VAL A 251 -11.33 -8.23 -2.09
CA VAL A 251 -12.25 -7.53 -3.02
C VAL A 251 -11.74 -7.64 -4.47
N ALA A 252 -10.43 -7.45 -4.68
CA ALA A 252 -9.83 -7.61 -5.99
C ALA A 252 -9.93 -9.06 -6.51
N ALA A 253 -9.71 -10.05 -5.65
CA ALA A 253 -9.87 -11.46 -6.00
C ALA A 253 -11.33 -11.80 -6.34
N GLN A 254 -12.31 -11.29 -5.60
CA GLN A 254 -13.74 -11.46 -5.92
C GLN A 254 -14.09 -10.91 -7.31
N THR A 255 -13.58 -9.73 -7.66
CA THR A 255 -13.79 -9.14 -8.99
C THR A 255 -13.24 -10.05 -10.10
N LEU A 256 -12.01 -10.55 -9.93
CA LEU A 256 -11.38 -11.49 -10.86
C LEU A 256 -12.19 -12.79 -10.98
N LEU A 257 -12.57 -13.39 -9.85
CA LEU A 257 -13.32 -14.65 -9.81
C LEU A 257 -14.70 -14.52 -10.47
N SER A 258 -15.39 -13.38 -10.28
CA SER A 258 -16.65 -13.07 -10.96
C SER A 258 -16.45 -12.98 -12.48
N GLU A 259 -15.36 -12.38 -12.94
CA GLU A 259 -15.05 -12.29 -14.38
C GLU A 259 -14.73 -13.65 -14.97
N LEU A 260 -13.90 -14.46 -14.29
CA LEU A 260 -13.56 -15.82 -14.71
C LEU A 260 -14.80 -16.72 -14.75
N GLY A 261 -15.68 -16.65 -13.73
CA GLY A 261 -16.92 -17.41 -13.70
C GLY A 261 -17.86 -17.06 -14.84
N ARG A 262 -17.97 -15.77 -15.19
CA ARG A 262 -18.76 -15.33 -16.35
C ARG A 262 -18.17 -15.82 -17.68
N ARG A 263 -16.85 -15.79 -17.84
CA ARG A 263 -16.17 -16.31 -19.03
C ARG A 263 -16.35 -17.82 -19.16
N ALA A 264 -16.21 -18.57 -18.07
CA ALA A 264 -16.43 -20.02 -18.03
C ALA A 264 -17.86 -20.37 -18.49
N ALA A 265 -18.89 -19.68 -17.95
CA ALA A 265 -20.26 -19.88 -18.34
C ALA A 265 -20.48 -19.58 -19.84
N GLY A 266 -19.84 -18.53 -20.37
CA GLY A 266 -19.90 -18.19 -21.80
C GLY A 266 -19.23 -19.21 -22.72
N SER A 267 -18.30 -20.00 -22.20
CA SER A 267 -17.58 -21.08 -22.92
C SER A 267 -18.17 -22.48 -22.66
N GLY A 268 -19.27 -22.58 -21.91
CA GLY A 268 -19.84 -23.86 -21.51
C GLY A 268 -19.08 -24.62 -20.45
N GLU A 269 -18.11 -23.95 -19.77
CA GLU A 269 -17.36 -24.50 -18.65
C GLU A 269 -18.11 -24.25 -17.31
N PRO A 270 -17.93 -25.14 -16.30
CA PRO A 270 -18.58 -24.97 -15.02
C PRO A 270 -18.06 -23.73 -14.26
N GLY A 271 -18.94 -22.82 -13.86
CA GLY A 271 -18.63 -21.64 -13.04
C GLY A 271 -18.64 -21.89 -11.52
N PHE A 272 -19.00 -23.10 -11.08
CA PHE A 272 -19.24 -23.43 -9.67
C PHE A 272 -18.07 -23.15 -8.76
N THR A 273 -16.86 -23.58 -9.12
CA THR A 273 -15.65 -23.38 -8.33
C THR A 273 -15.31 -21.90 -8.17
N PHE A 274 -15.45 -21.10 -9.21
CA PHE A 274 -15.25 -19.65 -9.13
C PHE A 274 -16.23 -19.00 -8.16
N GLY A 275 -17.51 -19.42 -8.19
CA GLY A 275 -18.52 -18.94 -7.23
C GLY A 275 -18.20 -19.28 -5.78
N ARG A 276 -17.69 -20.50 -5.54
CA ARG A 276 -17.26 -20.92 -4.20
C ARG A 276 -16.09 -20.08 -3.68
N LEU A 277 -15.04 -19.91 -4.50
CA LEU A 277 -13.89 -19.10 -4.15
C LEU A 277 -14.28 -17.64 -3.93
N HIS A 278 -15.17 -17.10 -4.77
CA HIS A 278 -15.72 -15.76 -4.58
C HIS A 278 -16.41 -15.60 -3.21
N ALA A 279 -17.25 -16.57 -2.82
CA ALA A 279 -17.92 -16.55 -1.51
C ALA A 279 -16.91 -16.64 -0.35
N ARG A 280 -15.86 -17.46 -0.48
CA ARG A 280 -14.78 -17.55 0.53
C ARG A 280 -14.01 -16.25 0.64
N GLU A 281 -13.68 -15.60 -0.47
CA GLU A 281 -13.03 -14.29 -0.46
C GLU A 281 -13.92 -13.22 0.21
N GLY A 282 -15.24 -13.29 0.03
CA GLY A 282 -16.18 -12.44 0.78
C GLY A 282 -16.11 -12.64 2.29
N GLN A 283 -16.00 -13.89 2.74
CA GLN A 283 -15.82 -14.21 4.17
C GLN A 283 -14.46 -13.68 4.69
N LEU A 284 -13.40 -13.82 3.92
CA LEU A 284 -12.08 -13.31 4.27
C LEU A 284 -12.04 -11.77 4.32
N ALA A 285 -12.74 -11.09 3.41
CA ALA A 285 -12.92 -9.64 3.46
C ALA A 285 -13.64 -9.20 4.75
N ALA A 286 -14.72 -9.87 5.11
CA ALA A 286 -15.45 -9.60 6.36
C ALA A 286 -14.59 -9.85 7.60
N GLN A 287 -13.80 -10.94 7.62
CA GLN A 287 -12.87 -11.23 8.70
C GLN A 287 -11.78 -10.15 8.81
N ALA A 288 -11.22 -9.72 7.69
CA ALA A 288 -10.21 -8.67 7.64
C ALA A 288 -10.75 -7.32 8.15
N GLU A 289 -12.01 -7.00 7.87
CA GLU A 289 -12.67 -5.83 8.44
C GLU A 289 -12.87 -5.96 9.96
N ALA A 290 -13.24 -7.14 10.46
CA ALA A 290 -13.34 -7.40 11.90
C ALA A 290 -11.96 -7.26 12.59
N ASP A 291 -10.90 -7.72 11.95
CA ASP A 291 -9.54 -7.60 12.46
C ASP A 291 -9.04 -6.14 12.43
N PHE A 292 -9.43 -5.36 11.42
CA PHE A 292 -9.24 -3.91 11.45
C PHE A 292 -9.94 -3.28 12.66
N ALA A 293 -11.19 -3.61 12.94
CA ALA A 293 -11.92 -3.09 14.09
C ALA A 293 -11.23 -3.43 15.43
N LYS A 294 -10.70 -4.66 15.56
CA LYS A 294 -9.90 -5.08 16.73
C LYS A 294 -8.59 -4.30 16.84
N ALA A 295 -7.90 -4.10 15.70
CA ALA A 295 -6.65 -3.33 15.64
C ALA A 295 -6.89 -1.86 16.00
N TRP A 296 -8.01 -1.29 15.54
CA TRP A 296 -8.39 0.09 15.87
C TRP A 296 -8.69 0.28 17.36
N LYS A 297 -9.41 -0.65 18.00
CA LYS A 297 -9.66 -0.61 19.46
C LYS A 297 -8.37 -0.62 20.28
N LYS A 298 -7.30 -1.24 19.76
CA LYS A 298 -5.97 -1.29 20.40
C LYS A 298 -5.05 -0.14 19.96
N PHE A 299 -5.52 0.71 19.05
CA PHE A 299 -4.71 1.83 18.57
C PHE A 299 -4.48 2.84 19.70
N PRO A 300 -3.23 3.35 19.91
CA PRO A 300 -2.92 4.26 21.00
C PRO A 300 -3.84 5.48 21.04
N GLY A 301 -4.38 5.80 22.20
CA GLY A 301 -5.22 6.96 22.43
C GLY A 301 -4.52 8.28 22.06
N PRO A 302 -5.26 9.38 21.80
CA PRO A 302 -4.66 10.70 21.69
C PRO A 302 -3.95 11.01 23.02
N ARG A 303 -2.78 11.66 22.94
CA ARG A 303 -2.16 12.19 24.16
C ARG A 303 -3.08 13.27 24.73
N ASP A 304 -3.40 13.17 26.02
CA ASP A 304 -3.79 14.34 26.78
C ASP A 304 -2.69 15.39 26.61
N ARG A 305 -3.08 16.59 26.23
CA ARG A 305 -2.19 17.71 25.83
C ARG A 305 -1.40 18.23 27.00
#